data_84405b699c3de6226eebc426b4b92bed
#
_entry.id   84405b699c3de6226eebc426b4b92bed
#
_cell.length_a   1.000
_cell.length_b   1.000
_cell.length_c   1.000
_cell.angle_alpha   90.00
_cell.angle_beta   90.00
_cell.angle_gamma   90.00
#
_symmetry.space_group_name_H-M   'P 1'
#
loop_
_entity.id
_entity.type
_entity.pdbx_description
1 polymer ?
#
loop_
_entity_poly.entity_id
_entity_poly.type
_entity_poly.pdbx_seq_one_letter_code
_entity_poly.pdbx_strand_id
1 'polypeptide(L)'
;MINKDNLIEEILKFINSKIADISSSNPLFDIVAKPYLSKIVDTNVSKLDKALSLITDEKGMVDGDRLLNDMIDKLIVSKANTINGVTIGEGSIKVTIPFMNKTVIFDKDDFNELKTNIEKYGKSE
;
A
#
# COMPACT_ATOMS: atom_id res chain seq x y z
N MET A 1 1.50 -17.45 6.93
CA MET A 1 2.88 -16.90 6.80
C MET A 1 3.22 -16.65 5.35
N ILE A 2 3.90 -15.59 5.07
CA ILE A 2 4.34 -15.21 3.73
C ILE A 2 5.78 -14.75 3.77
N ASN A 3 6.57 -15.07 2.73
CA ASN A 3 7.92 -14.54 2.58
C ASN A 3 7.88 -13.00 2.48
N LYS A 4 8.81 -12.32 3.15
CA LYS A 4 8.88 -10.86 3.16
C LYS A 4 8.89 -10.26 1.75
N ASP A 5 9.70 -10.83 0.85
CA ASP A 5 9.82 -10.31 -0.51
C ASP A 5 8.52 -10.50 -1.31
N ASN A 6 7.83 -11.61 -1.11
CA ASN A 6 6.52 -11.86 -1.74
C ASN A 6 5.45 -10.90 -1.20
N LEU A 7 5.50 -10.60 0.09
CA LEU A 7 4.60 -9.61 0.69
C LEU A 7 4.80 -8.23 0.06
N ILE A 8 6.04 -7.80 -0.05
CA ILE A 8 6.38 -6.51 -0.69
C ILE A 8 5.91 -6.50 -2.14
N GLU A 9 6.14 -7.59 -2.88
CA GLU A 9 5.71 -7.71 -4.28
C GLU A 9 4.18 -7.58 -4.41
N GLU A 10 3.42 -8.21 -3.53
CA GLU A 10 1.95 -8.10 -3.55
C GLU A 10 1.47 -6.69 -3.21
N ILE A 11 2.14 -6.03 -2.28
CA ILE A 11 1.82 -4.64 -1.95
C ILE A 11 2.10 -3.73 -3.16
N LEU A 12 3.22 -3.94 -3.86
CA LEU A 12 3.55 -3.18 -5.06
C LEU A 12 2.54 -3.40 -6.19
N LYS A 13 2.13 -4.65 -6.42
CA LYS A 13 1.09 -4.97 -7.41
C LYS A 13 -0.22 -4.27 -7.09
N PHE A 14 -0.61 -4.25 -5.83
CA PHE A 14 -1.81 -3.58 -5.36
C PHE A 14 -1.76 -2.08 -5.65
N ILE A 15 -0.66 -1.43 -5.30
CA ILE A 15 -0.48 0.00 -5.52
C ILE A 15 -0.46 0.32 -7.02
N ASN A 16 0.29 -0.45 -7.81
CA ASN A 16 0.41 -0.24 -9.25
C ASN A 16 -0.90 -0.46 -9.98
N SER A 17 -1.72 -1.43 -9.55
CA SER A 17 -3.05 -1.64 -10.11
C SER A 17 -3.96 -0.43 -9.88
N LYS A 18 -3.90 0.15 -8.70
CA LYS A 18 -4.67 1.35 -8.37
C LYS A 18 -4.26 2.53 -9.24
N ILE A 19 -2.96 2.72 -9.42
CA ILE A 19 -2.40 3.78 -10.27
C ILE A 19 -2.81 3.55 -11.73
N ALA A 20 -2.75 2.32 -12.22
CA ALA A 20 -3.12 1.98 -13.60
C ALA A 20 -4.60 2.27 -13.89
N ASP A 21 -5.49 1.99 -12.95
CA ASP A 21 -6.93 2.28 -13.10
C ASP A 21 -7.19 3.76 -13.27
N ILE A 22 -6.46 4.62 -12.56
CA ILE A 22 -6.58 6.07 -12.68
C ILE A 22 -5.93 6.55 -13.97
N SER A 23 -4.77 6.02 -14.30
CA SER A 23 -3.98 6.37 -15.49
C SER A 23 -4.75 6.12 -16.79
N SER A 24 -5.52 5.03 -16.86
CA SER A 24 -6.28 4.67 -18.06
C SER A 24 -7.35 5.68 -18.45
N SER A 25 -7.79 6.51 -17.50
CA SER A 25 -8.85 7.51 -17.73
C SER A 25 -8.33 8.92 -17.98
N ASN A 26 -7.00 9.16 -17.84
CA ASN A 26 -6.45 10.50 -17.97
C ASN A 26 -4.98 10.45 -18.45
N PRO A 27 -4.71 10.78 -19.74
CA PRO A 27 -3.34 10.76 -20.28
C PRO A 27 -2.35 11.70 -19.57
N LEU A 28 -2.83 12.82 -19.03
CA LEU A 28 -1.97 13.75 -18.30
C LEU A 28 -1.47 13.16 -16.99
N PHE A 29 -2.19 12.20 -16.45
CA PHE A 29 -1.82 11.52 -15.22
C PHE A 29 -0.44 10.85 -15.33
N ASP A 30 -0.16 10.18 -16.45
CA ASP A 30 1.11 9.49 -16.67
C ASP A 30 2.29 10.47 -16.69
N ILE A 31 2.09 11.65 -17.23
CA ILE A 31 3.17 12.62 -17.40
C ILE A 31 3.48 13.33 -16.08
N VAL A 32 2.45 13.70 -15.32
CA VAL A 32 2.58 14.54 -14.12
C VAL A 32 2.62 13.73 -12.84
N ALA A 33 1.69 12.80 -12.69
CA ALA A 33 1.46 12.12 -11.41
C ALA A 33 2.28 10.85 -11.24
N LYS A 34 2.50 10.08 -12.30
CA LYS A 34 3.20 8.81 -12.23
C LYS A 34 4.62 8.92 -11.69
N PRO A 35 5.46 9.88 -12.16
CA PRO A 35 6.79 10.07 -11.56
C PRO A 35 6.74 10.47 -10.08
N TYR A 36 5.78 11.30 -9.70
CA TYR A 36 5.57 11.73 -8.32
C TYR A 36 5.18 10.56 -7.42
N LEU A 37 4.22 9.75 -7.86
CA LEU A 37 3.77 8.58 -7.12
C LEU A 37 4.85 7.50 -7.03
N SER A 38 5.60 7.28 -8.11
CA SER A 38 6.70 6.32 -8.12
C SER A 38 7.76 6.67 -7.07
N LYS A 39 8.07 7.94 -6.92
CA LYS A 39 9.03 8.39 -5.91
C LYS A 39 8.51 8.14 -4.49
N ILE A 40 7.23 8.41 -4.23
CA ILE A 40 6.61 8.13 -2.94
C ILE A 40 6.64 6.63 -2.65
N VAL A 41 6.27 5.80 -3.62
CA VAL A 41 6.25 4.35 -3.49
C VAL A 41 7.64 3.83 -3.18
N ASP A 42 8.65 4.21 -3.95
CA ASP A 42 10.03 3.73 -3.77
C ASP A 42 10.57 4.09 -2.37
N THR A 43 10.31 5.30 -1.91
CA THR A 43 10.74 5.75 -0.59
C THR A 43 10.08 4.92 0.52
N ASN A 44 8.78 4.67 0.39
CA ASN A 44 8.02 3.95 1.41
C ASN A 44 8.28 2.44 1.38
N VAL A 45 8.53 1.86 0.20
CA VAL A 45 8.91 0.45 0.08
C VAL A 45 10.24 0.18 0.78
N SER A 46 11.21 1.07 0.65
CA SER A 46 12.49 0.94 1.35
C SER A 46 12.30 0.93 2.87
N LYS A 47 11.45 1.81 3.39
CA LYS A 47 11.12 1.86 4.82
C LYS A 47 10.37 0.61 5.26
N LEU A 48 9.45 0.13 4.44
CA LEU A 48 8.67 -1.08 4.72
C LEU A 48 9.57 -2.30 4.77
N ASP A 49 10.51 -2.43 3.83
CA ASP A 49 11.47 -3.54 3.80
C ASP A 49 12.29 -3.58 5.09
N LYS A 50 12.80 -2.44 5.54
CA LYS A 50 13.53 -2.35 6.80
C LYS A 50 12.68 -2.72 8.00
N ALA A 51 11.44 -2.24 8.05
CA ALA A 51 10.52 -2.55 9.15
C ALA A 51 10.17 -4.04 9.18
N LEU A 52 9.88 -4.64 8.03
CA LEU A 52 9.56 -6.06 7.94
C LEU A 52 10.75 -6.93 8.32
N SER A 53 11.97 -6.51 7.99
CA SER A 53 13.18 -7.25 8.36
C SER A 53 13.35 -7.40 9.87
N LEU A 54 12.77 -6.51 10.65
CA LEU A 54 12.82 -6.58 12.12
C LEU A 54 11.85 -7.61 12.71
N ILE A 55 10.83 -8.03 11.95
CA ILE A 55 9.79 -8.92 12.44
C ILE A 55 9.73 -10.25 11.68
N THR A 56 10.61 -10.46 10.71
CA THR A 56 10.71 -11.75 10.02
C THR A 56 11.34 -12.80 10.92
N ASP A 57 10.91 -14.05 10.73
CA ASP A 57 11.53 -15.18 11.40
C ASP A 57 12.85 -15.60 10.71
N GLU A 58 13.47 -16.68 11.16
CA GLU A 58 14.74 -17.17 10.63
C GLU A 58 14.65 -17.57 9.16
N LYS A 59 13.44 -17.88 8.67
CA LYS A 59 13.20 -18.29 7.28
C LYS A 59 12.79 -17.12 6.39
N GLY A 60 12.80 -15.89 6.92
CA GLY A 60 12.37 -14.71 6.18
C GLY A 60 10.86 -14.59 6.03
N MET A 61 10.09 -15.26 6.88
CA MET A 61 8.62 -15.28 6.82
C MET A 61 7.99 -14.28 7.77
N VAL A 62 6.84 -13.74 7.38
CA VAL A 62 6.06 -12.76 8.14
C VAL A 62 4.61 -13.24 8.22
N ASP A 63 3.94 -12.98 9.33
CA ASP A 63 2.50 -13.20 9.43
C ASP A 63 1.77 -12.03 8.76
N GLY A 64 1.54 -12.15 7.46
CA GLY A 64 0.93 -11.12 6.65
C GLY A 64 -0.50 -10.78 7.05
N ASP A 65 -1.31 -11.78 7.43
CA ASP A 65 -2.68 -11.58 7.88
C ASP A 65 -2.74 -10.71 9.12
N ARG A 66 -1.93 -11.03 10.11
CA ARG A 66 -1.87 -10.28 11.35
C ARG A 66 -1.42 -8.86 11.10
N LEU A 67 -0.39 -8.69 10.28
CA LEU A 67 0.14 -7.37 9.93
C LEU A 67 -0.94 -6.50 9.28
N LEU A 68 -1.64 -7.03 8.29
CA LEU A 68 -2.69 -6.28 7.59
C LEU A 68 -3.89 -5.99 8.47
N ASN A 69 -4.31 -6.95 9.31
CA ASN A 69 -5.39 -6.71 10.26
C ASN A 69 -5.02 -5.59 11.23
N ASP A 70 -3.81 -5.58 11.75
CA ASP A 70 -3.34 -4.52 12.65
C ASP A 70 -3.32 -3.16 11.94
N MET A 71 -2.87 -3.12 10.68
CA MET A 71 -2.87 -1.90 9.89
C MET A 71 -4.27 -1.37 9.64
N ILE A 72 -5.19 -2.24 9.24
CA ILE A 72 -6.60 -1.87 8.98
C ILE A 72 -7.25 -1.34 10.25
N ASP A 73 -7.05 -2.03 11.38
CA ASP A 73 -7.60 -1.59 12.67
C ASP A 73 -7.08 -0.21 13.07
N LYS A 74 -5.80 0.03 12.89
CA LYS A 74 -5.21 1.35 13.18
C LYS A 74 -5.77 2.45 12.27
N LEU A 75 -5.98 2.15 10.99
CA LEU A 75 -6.57 3.11 10.06
C LEU A 75 -8.00 3.51 10.47
N ILE A 76 -8.79 2.52 10.92
CA ILE A 76 -10.18 2.78 11.32
C ILE A 76 -10.28 3.67 12.55
N VAL A 77 -9.41 3.44 13.56
CA VAL A 77 -9.49 4.16 14.84
C VAL A 77 -8.70 5.47 14.85
N SER A 78 -7.78 5.66 13.91
CA SER A 78 -6.94 6.85 13.85
C SER A 78 -7.70 8.05 13.30
N LYS A 79 -7.45 9.23 13.85
CA LYS A 79 -7.91 10.49 13.26
C LYS A 79 -7.08 10.78 12.00
N ALA A 80 -7.70 11.42 11.01
CA ALA A 80 -7.01 11.79 9.79
C ALA A 80 -5.88 12.77 10.08
N ASN A 81 -4.69 12.47 9.54
CA ASN A 81 -3.51 13.30 9.66
C ASN A 81 -2.84 13.43 8.30
N THR A 82 -2.56 14.66 7.88
CA THR A 82 -1.99 14.94 6.56
C THR A 82 -0.54 15.40 6.68
N ILE A 83 0.36 14.69 5.99
CA ILE A 83 1.78 15.05 5.90
C ILE A 83 2.20 14.93 4.44
N ASN A 84 2.70 16.02 3.87
CA ASN A 84 3.23 16.05 2.48
C ASN A 84 2.25 15.49 1.43
N GLY A 85 0.97 15.86 1.53
CA GLY A 85 -0.04 15.43 0.57
C GLY A 85 -0.59 14.02 0.80
N VAL A 86 -0.15 13.33 1.86
CA VAL A 86 -0.65 12.01 2.22
C VAL A 86 -1.47 12.12 3.50
N THR A 87 -2.75 11.78 3.42
CA THR A 87 -3.66 11.78 4.56
C THR A 87 -3.93 10.34 5.00
N ILE A 88 -3.60 10.02 6.24
CA ILE A 88 -3.77 8.68 6.81
C ILE A 88 -4.72 8.76 8.00
N GLY A 89 -5.75 7.94 8.00
CA GLY A 89 -6.70 7.83 9.10
C GLY A 89 -8.14 7.77 8.62
N GLU A 90 -9.05 7.60 9.56
CA GLU A 90 -10.50 7.51 9.29
C GLU A 90 -10.84 6.42 8.25
N GLY A 91 -10.08 5.32 8.29
CA GLY A 91 -10.34 4.15 7.45
C GLY A 91 -9.71 4.19 6.07
N SER A 92 -8.88 5.17 5.75
CA SER A 92 -8.29 5.28 4.42
C SER A 92 -6.92 5.93 4.41
N ILE A 93 -6.20 5.72 3.29
CA ILE A 93 -4.99 6.47 2.93
C ILE A 93 -5.32 7.23 1.65
N LYS A 94 -5.15 8.55 1.67
CA LYS A 94 -5.42 9.42 0.52
C LYS A 94 -4.14 10.13 0.10
N VAL A 95 -3.79 10.03 -1.17
CA VAL A 95 -2.64 10.74 -1.74
C VAL A 95 -3.14 11.80 -2.70
N THR A 96 -2.93 13.08 -2.35
CA THR A 96 -3.30 14.21 -3.20
C THR A 96 -2.20 14.46 -4.21
N ILE A 97 -2.57 14.48 -5.49
CA ILE A 97 -1.63 14.68 -6.59
C ILE A 97 -1.51 16.17 -6.90
N PRO A 98 -0.30 16.76 -6.80
CA PRO A 98 -0.11 18.18 -7.10
C PRO A 98 -0.52 18.50 -8.54
N PHE A 99 -1.06 19.70 -8.73
CA PHE A 99 -1.41 20.28 -10.04
C PHE A 99 -2.55 19.61 -10.79
N MET A 100 -3.10 18.48 -10.31
CA MET A 100 -4.15 17.76 -11.02
C MET A 100 -5.51 17.78 -10.32
N ASN A 101 -5.57 18.29 -9.12
CA ASN A 101 -6.78 18.30 -8.30
C ASN A 101 -7.42 16.91 -8.18
N LYS A 102 -6.59 15.88 -8.11
CA LYS A 102 -7.00 14.47 -7.97
C LYS A 102 -6.39 13.85 -6.74
N THR A 103 -7.13 12.92 -6.14
CA THR A 103 -6.70 12.18 -4.96
C THR A 103 -6.80 10.68 -5.24
N VAL A 104 -5.73 9.94 -4.97
CA VAL A 104 -5.73 8.48 -5.00
C VAL A 104 -6.13 8.00 -3.62
N ILE A 105 -7.17 7.17 -3.54
CA ILE A 105 -7.74 6.72 -2.28
C ILE A 105 -7.58 5.19 -2.15
N PHE A 106 -6.98 4.76 -1.03
CA PHE A 106 -6.90 3.37 -0.62
C PHE A 106 -7.79 3.21 0.61
N ASP A 107 -8.93 2.57 0.45
CA ASP A 107 -9.89 2.40 1.54
C ASP A 107 -9.83 0.99 2.14
N LYS A 108 -10.71 0.73 3.09
CA LYS A 108 -10.79 -0.56 3.77
C LYS A 108 -11.02 -1.72 2.80
N ASP A 109 -11.85 -1.54 1.77
CA ASP A 109 -12.16 -2.59 0.81
C ASP A 109 -10.91 -2.93 -0.03
N ASP A 110 -10.11 -1.93 -0.40
CA ASP A 110 -8.85 -2.13 -1.08
C ASP A 110 -7.88 -2.97 -0.24
N PHE A 111 -7.77 -2.66 1.06
CA PHE A 111 -6.89 -3.41 1.96
C PHE A 111 -7.38 -4.83 2.21
N ASN A 112 -8.69 -5.06 2.25
CA ASN A 112 -9.25 -6.40 2.36
C ASN A 112 -8.94 -7.24 1.11
N GLU A 113 -8.96 -6.63 -0.06
CA GLU A 113 -8.56 -7.30 -1.30
C GLU A 113 -7.09 -7.70 -1.27
N LEU A 114 -6.22 -6.79 -0.83
CA LEU A 114 -4.79 -7.09 -0.65
C LEU A 114 -4.59 -8.25 0.32
N LYS A 115 -5.31 -8.24 1.45
CA LYS A 115 -5.26 -9.31 2.43
C LYS A 115 -5.65 -10.66 1.82
N THR A 116 -6.71 -10.70 1.02
CA THR A 116 -7.15 -11.91 0.33
C THR A 116 -6.06 -12.44 -0.60
N ASN A 117 -5.39 -11.56 -1.33
CA ASN A 117 -4.30 -11.94 -2.23
C ASN A 117 -3.10 -12.51 -1.47
N ILE A 118 -2.79 -11.95 -0.31
CA ILE A 118 -1.70 -12.43 0.55
C ILE A 118 -2.03 -13.79 1.16
N GLU A 119 -3.28 -14.02 1.57
CA GLU A 119 -3.73 -15.30 2.11
C GLU A 119 -3.52 -16.46 1.15
N LYS A 120 -3.58 -16.21 -0.16
CA LYS A 120 -3.35 -17.24 -1.18
C LYS A 120 -1.94 -17.84 -1.09
N TYR A 121 -0.95 -17.05 -0.70
CA TYR A 121 0.42 -17.56 -0.52
C TYR A 121 0.51 -18.57 0.62
N GLY A 122 -0.21 -18.32 1.72
CA GLY A 122 -0.23 -19.24 2.85
C GLY A 122 -0.91 -20.57 2.52
N LYS A 123 -1.87 -20.57 1.61
CA LYS A 123 -2.61 -21.77 1.21
C LYS A 123 -1.85 -22.64 0.22
N SER A 124 -0.91 -22.07 -0.52
CA SER A 124 -0.13 -22.79 -1.53
C SER A 124 1.12 -23.45 -0.95
N GLU A 125 1.41 -23.20 0.30
CA GLU A 125 2.51 -23.83 1.04
C GLU A 125 1.99 -25.02 1.85
#